data_1e89ee827d6ea90f4e942923b5302784
#
_entry.id   1e89ee827d6ea90f4e942923b5302784
#
_cell.length_a   1.000
_cell.length_b   1.000
_cell.length_c   1.000
_cell.angle_alpha   90.00
_cell.angle_beta   90.00
_cell.angle_gamma   90.00
#
_symmetry.space_group_name_H-M   'P 1'
#
loop_
_entity.id
_entity.type
_entity.pdbx_description
1 polymer ?
#
loop_
_entity_poly.entity_id
_entity_poly.type
_entity_poly.pdbx_seq_one_letter_code
_entity_poly.pdbx_strand_id
1 'polypeptide(L)'
;DPATGYIGIPKSGDLGWAMRGHRNNILHTWMDLGLREPPDAALAVMRSTLALQRPDGLFHDGSMCANMDAIELLAEYHLQTGCLRDEALGACRRCVAGLFARLYVAPGGFVYAPGTLPADPAAEGHGRACLVNGAAFALNTLRYWAAIDPLARHDLPAALDGVGAKGILKGQGAA
;
A
#
# COMPACT_ATOMS: atom_id res chain seq x y z
N ASP A 1 6.06 -14.88 15.29
CA ASP A 1 6.58 -16.01 14.51
C ASP A 1 7.97 -15.65 13.99
N PRO A 2 9.03 -16.35 14.39
CA PRO A 2 10.40 -16.03 13.98
C PRO A 2 10.65 -16.15 12.47
N ALA A 3 9.88 -16.98 11.77
CA ALA A 3 10.07 -17.19 10.34
C ALA A 3 9.53 -16.03 9.50
N THR A 4 8.45 -15.39 9.95
CA THR A 4 7.77 -14.31 9.22
C THR A 4 7.98 -12.94 9.84
N GLY A 5 8.39 -12.89 11.10
CA GLY A 5 8.42 -11.67 11.92
C GLY A 5 7.03 -11.21 12.40
N TYR A 6 5.95 -11.69 11.81
CA TYR A 6 4.61 -11.25 12.21
C TYR A 6 4.23 -11.74 13.60
N ILE A 7 3.56 -10.90 14.37
CA ILE A 7 2.99 -11.28 15.64
C ILE A 7 1.57 -11.80 15.42
N GLY A 8 1.39 -13.09 15.70
CA GLY A 8 0.10 -13.77 15.56
C GLY A 8 -0.24 -14.13 14.12
N ILE A 9 0.02 -15.38 13.75
CA ILE A 9 -0.49 -15.94 12.49
C ILE A 9 -1.94 -16.41 12.72
N PRO A 10 -2.90 -15.97 11.89
CA PRO A 10 -4.26 -16.47 12.00
C PRO A 10 -4.32 -17.99 11.87
N LYS A 11 -5.32 -18.63 12.48
CA LYS A 11 -5.53 -20.09 12.37
C LYS A 11 -5.65 -20.58 10.92
N SER A 12 -6.08 -19.70 10.01
CA SER A 12 -6.14 -19.96 8.57
C SER A 12 -4.77 -20.11 7.91
N GLY A 13 -3.68 -19.69 8.59
CA GLY A 13 -2.35 -19.59 7.97
C GLY A 13 -2.20 -18.46 6.96
N ASP A 14 -3.20 -17.60 6.81
CA ASP A 14 -3.19 -16.49 5.85
C ASP A 14 -2.23 -15.38 6.30
N LEU A 15 -1.07 -15.31 5.64
CA LEU A 15 -0.02 -14.33 5.95
C LEU A 15 -0.43 -12.89 5.61
N GLY A 16 -1.36 -12.69 4.70
CA GLY A 16 -1.89 -11.35 4.40
C GLY A 16 -2.68 -10.78 5.58
N TRP A 17 -3.46 -11.60 6.25
CA TRP A 17 -4.12 -11.19 7.50
C TRP A 17 -3.13 -11.00 8.65
N ALA A 18 -2.07 -11.83 8.72
CA ALA A 18 -0.99 -11.63 9.69
C ALA A 18 -0.27 -10.30 9.48
N MET A 19 0.04 -9.95 8.23
CA MET A 19 0.62 -8.65 7.84
C MET A 19 -0.24 -7.48 8.33
N ARG A 20 -1.54 -7.51 8.03
CA ARG A 20 -2.48 -6.45 8.43
C ARG A 20 -2.62 -6.35 9.95
N GLY A 21 -2.68 -7.49 10.64
CA GLY A 21 -2.70 -7.55 12.10
C GLY A 21 -1.42 -6.98 12.71
N HIS A 22 -0.26 -7.31 12.16
CA HIS A 22 1.03 -6.79 12.59
C HIS A 22 1.10 -5.26 12.42
N ARG A 23 0.74 -4.74 11.26
CA ARG A 23 0.69 -3.29 11.00
C ARG A 23 -0.23 -2.58 11.99
N ASN A 24 -1.46 -3.03 12.15
CA ASN A 24 -2.46 -2.34 12.95
C ASN A 24 -2.20 -2.41 14.46
N ASN A 25 -1.66 -3.51 14.96
CA ASN A 25 -1.54 -3.74 16.40
C ASN A 25 -0.11 -3.58 16.91
N ILE A 26 0.89 -3.81 16.06
CA ILE A 26 2.29 -3.81 16.49
C ILE A 26 2.99 -2.54 16.02
N LEU A 27 3.07 -2.30 14.70
CA LEU A 27 3.78 -1.14 14.18
C LEU A 27 3.22 0.15 14.79
N HIS A 28 1.91 0.36 14.75
CA HIS A 28 1.31 1.58 15.29
C HIS A 28 1.49 1.71 16.80
N THR A 29 1.28 0.62 17.56
CA THR A 29 1.50 0.65 19.02
C THR A 29 2.95 0.98 19.36
N TRP A 30 3.91 0.42 18.63
CA TRP A 30 5.32 0.72 18.89
C TRP A 30 5.66 2.15 18.51
N MET A 31 5.14 2.67 17.39
CA MET A 31 5.33 4.07 16.99
C MET A 31 4.73 5.03 18.02
N ASP A 32 3.51 4.78 18.50
CA ASP A 32 2.83 5.61 19.50
C ASP A 32 3.57 5.63 20.85
N LEU A 33 4.23 4.53 21.18
CA LEU A 33 5.06 4.42 22.39
C LEU A 33 6.50 4.93 22.18
N GLY A 34 6.87 5.37 20.98
CA GLY A 34 8.24 5.76 20.66
C GLY A 34 9.23 4.59 20.66
N LEU A 35 8.73 3.35 20.54
CA LEU A 35 9.53 2.14 20.48
C LEU A 35 9.85 1.75 19.05
N ARG A 36 10.84 0.87 18.91
CA ARG A 36 11.22 0.29 17.60
C ARG A 36 11.25 -1.22 17.71
N GLU A 37 10.84 -1.87 16.66
CA GLU A 37 10.98 -3.31 16.57
C GLU A 37 12.46 -3.70 16.44
N PRO A 38 12.90 -4.83 17.04
CA PRO A 38 14.26 -5.32 16.85
C PRO A 38 14.60 -5.46 15.35
N PRO A 39 15.81 -5.06 14.90
CA PRO A 39 16.15 -5.02 13.47
C PRO A 39 15.92 -6.34 12.73
N ASP A 40 16.25 -7.47 13.36
CA ASP A 40 16.06 -8.80 12.76
C ASP A 40 14.56 -9.14 12.58
N ALA A 41 13.71 -8.76 13.53
CA ALA A 41 12.27 -8.94 13.43
C ALA A 41 11.68 -8.03 12.33
N ALA A 42 12.07 -6.76 12.31
CA ALA A 42 11.68 -5.83 11.26
C ALA A 42 12.09 -6.34 9.86
N LEU A 43 13.31 -6.87 9.73
CA LEU A 43 13.80 -7.47 8.49
C LEU A 43 12.99 -8.69 8.06
N ALA A 44 12.61 -9.56 9.01
CA ALA A 44 11.76 -10.73 8.74
C ALA A 44 10.36 -10.29 8.26
N VAL A 45 9.76 -9.28 8.92
CA VAL A 45 8.48 -8.68 8.48
C VAL A 45 8.59 -8.12 7.06
N MET A 46 9.64 -7.35 6.75
CA MET A 46 9.83 -6.78 5.41
C MET A 46 9.90 -7.89 4.34
N ARG A 47 10.68 -8.94 4.57
CA ARG A 47 10.81 -10.07 3.63
C ARG A 47 9.47 -10.79 3.43
N SER A 48 8.74 -11.05 4.50
CA SER A 48 7.44 -11.69 4.45
C SER A 48 6.41 -10.82 3.73
N THR A 49 6.45 -9.50 3.95
CA THR A 49 5.59 -8.54 3.25
C THR A 49 5.91 -8.51 1.75
N LEU A 50 7.20 -8.45 1.38
CA LEU A 50 7.62 -8.50 -0.03
C LEU A 50 7.12 -9.77 -0.74
N ALA A 51 7.15 -10.91 -0.06
CA ALA A 51 6.67 -12.19 -0.61
C ALA A 51 5.15 -12.22 -0.88
N LEU A 52 4.37 -11.33 -0.28
CA LEU A 52 2.93 -11.20 -0.54
C LEU A 52 2.60 -10.38 -1.78
N GLN A 53 3.61 -9.77 -2.45
CA GLN A 53 3.36 -8.99 -3.65
C GLN A 53 3.04 -9.90 -4.84
N ARG A 54 1.94 -9.61 -5.49
CA ARG A 54 1.42 -10.34 -6.66
C ARG A 54 2.11 -9.87 -7.96
N PRO A 55 1.99 -10.65 -9.04
CA PRO A 55 2.54 -10.25 -10.35
C PRO A 55 1.97 -8.94 -10.90
N ASP A 56 0.72 -8.57 -10.52
CA ASP A 56 0.09 -7.30 -10.89
C ASP A 56 0.57 -6.10 -10.05
N GLY A 57 1.52 -6.32 -9.14
CA GLY A 57 2.09 -5.32 -8.27
C GLY A 57 1.32 -5.09 -6.97
N LEU A 58 0.08 -5.54 -6.86
CA LEU A 58 -0.72 -5.41 -5.65
C LEU A 58 -0.29 -6.45 -4.59
N PHE A 59 -0.68 -6.22 -3.35
CA PHE A 59 -0.37 -7.13 -2.25
C PHE A 59 -1.58 -7.97 -1.85
N HIS A 60 -1.33 -9.20 -1.43
CA HIS A 60 -2.31 -10.14 -0.87
C HIS A 60 -3.58 -10.27 -1.74
N ASP A 61 -4.75 -9.83 -1.24
CA ASP A 61 -6.04 -9.89 -1.94
C ASP A 61 -6.23 -8.75 -2.97
N GLY A 62 -5.28 -7.82 -3.04
CA GLY A 62 -5.32 -6.66 -3.91
C GLY A 62 -6.19 -5.51 -3.41
N SER A 63 -6.81 -5.63 -2.23
CA SER A 63 -7.60 -4.54 -1.66
C SER A 63 -6.73 -3.32 -1.31
N MET A 64 -7.32 -2.14 -1.32
CA MET A 64 -6.63 -0.89 -0.97
C MET A 64 -6.04 -0.94 0.44
N CYS A 65 -6.74 -1.56 1.38
CA CYS A 65 -6.27 -1.74 2.75
C CYS A 65 -5.00 -2.62 2.79
N ALA A 66 -5.00 -3.77 2.09
CA ALA A 66 -3.82 -4.65 2.06
C ALA A 66 -2.62 -3.96 1.41
N ASN A 67 -2.85 -3.18 0.35
CA ASN A 67 -1.78 -2.42 -0.31
C ASN A 67 -1.22 -1.32 0.59
N MET A 68 -2.07 -0.56 1.25
CA MET A 68 -1.64 0.47 2.18
C MET A 68 -0.84 -0.13 3.35
N ASP A 69 -1.36 -1.19 3.97
CA ASP A 69 -0.72 -1.86 5.11
C ASP A 69 0.68 -2.39 4.72
N ALA A 70 0.81 -3.00 3.55
CA ALA A 70 2.09 -3.50 3.05
C ALA A 70 3.10 -2.37 2.78
N ILE A 71 2.68 -1.30 2.10
CA ILE A 71 3.55 -0.17 1.77
C ILE A 71 3.99 0.56 3.04
N GLU A 72 3.11 0.72 4.03
CA GLU A 72 3.46 1.32 5.31
C GLU A 72 4.51 0.49 6.05
N LEU A 73 4.33 -0.82 6.18
CA LEU A 73 5.31 -1.71 6.81
C LEU A 73 6.68 -1.62 6.12
N LEU A 74 6.72 -1.68 4.79
CA LEU A 74 7.96 -1.60 4.03
C LEU A 74 8.65 -0.24 4.20
N ALA A 75 7.89 0.86 4.16
CA ALA A 75 8.43 2.21 4.31
C ALA A 75 8.96 2.46 5.73
N GLU A 76 8.15 2.18 6.75
CA GLU A 76 8.51 2.45 8.13
C GLU A 76 9.69 1.59 8.59
N TYR A 77 9.69 0.28 8.30
CA TYR A 77 10.82 -0.56 8.67
C TYR A 77 12.09 -0.28 7.85
N HIS A 78 11.96 0.12 6.59
CA HIS A 78 13.11 0.63 5.85
C HIS A 78 13.69 1.89 6.52
N LEU A 79 12.86 2.86 6.88
CA LEU A 79 13.31 4.08 7.55
C LEU A 79 13.94 3.80 8.93
N GLN A 80 13.46 2.79 9.65
CA GLN A 80 14.01 2.39 10.95
C GLN A 80 15.34 1.65 10.83
N THR A 81 15.51 0.79 9.83
CA THR A 81 16.62 -0.17 9.74
C THR A 81 17.63 0.14 8.64
N GLY A 82 17.24 0.88 7.61
CA GLY A 82 18.01 1.07 6.37
C GLY A 82 18.08 -0.17 5.47
N CYS A 83 17.44 -1.29 5.87
CA CYS A 83 17.48 -2.55 5.13
C CYS A 83 16.58 -2.57 3.90
N LEU A 84 16.88 -3.46 2.94
CA LEU A 84 16.05 -3.80 1.77
C LEU A 84 15.55 -2.58 0.99
N ARG A 85 16.39 -1.54 0.87
CA ARG A 85 16.00 -0.26 0.25
C ARG A 85 15.46 -0.44 -1.16
N ASP A 86 16.21 -1.11 -2.01
CA ASP A 86 15.87 -1.22 -3.42
C ASP A 86 14.69 -2.14 -3.66
N GLU A 87 14.59 -3.21 -2.86
CA GLU A 87 13.45 -4.13 -2.88
C GLU A 87 12.16 -3.43 -2.40
N ALA A 88 12.22 -2.71 -1.28
CA ALA A 88 11.09 -1.97 -0.74
C ALA A 88 10.64 -0.89 -1.73
N LEU A 89 11.58 -0.08 -2.24
CA LEU A 89 11.28 0.95 -3.23
C LEU A 89 10.70 0.37 -4.51
N GLY A 90 11.29 -0.70 -5.03
CA GLY A 90 10.79 -1.40 -6.21
C GLY A 90 9.38 -1.96 -6.01
N ALA A 91 9.10 -2.54 -4.84
CA ALA A 91 7.79 -3.06 -4.49
C ALA A 91 6.74 -1.92 -4.36
N CYS A 92 7.11 -0.80 -3.73
CA CYS A 92 6.24 0.38 -3.65
C CYS A 92 5.88 0.92 -5.04
N ARG A 93 6.85 1.06 -5.94
CA ARG A 93 6.62 1.53 -7.31
C ARG A 93 5.70 0.61 -8.09
N ARG A 94 5.90 -0.72 -8.01
CA ARG A 94 5.00 -1.70 -8.64
C ARG A 94 3.60 -1.63 -8.06
N CYS A 95 3.47 -1.46 -6.74
CA CYS A 95 2.18 -1.34 -6.09
C CYS A 95 1.43 -0.09 -6.58
N VAL A 96 2.07 1.06 -6.61
CA VAL A 96 1.48 2.31 -7.12
C VAL A 96 1.04 2.14 -8.58
N ALA A 97 1.88 1.55 -9.44
CA ALA A 97 1.49 1.22 -10.81
C ALA A 97 0.25 0.32 -10.88
N GLY A 98 0.20 -0.73 -10.04
CA GLY A 98 -0.94 -1.64 -9.91
C GLY A 98 -2.21 -0.95 -9.43
N LEU A 99 -2.10 -0.02 -8.46
CA LEU A 99 -3.24 0.76 -7.98
C LEU A 99 -3.88 1.57 -9.11
N PHE A 100 -3.07 2.28 -9.88
CA PHE A 100 -3.58 3.06 -11.01
C PHE A 100 -4.12 2.19 -12.15
N ALA A 101 -3.50 1.06 -12.42
CA ALA A 101 -3.93 0.16 -13.49
C ALA A 101 -5.20 -0.64 -13.16
N ARG A 102 -5.47 -0.92 -11.88
CA ARG A 102 -6.50 -1.87 -11.45
C ARG A 102 -7.62 -1.28 -10.61
N LEU A 103 -7.32 -0.24 -9.83
CA LEU A 103 -8.24 0.28 -8.82
C LEU A 103 -8.67 1.73 -9.10
N TYR A 104 -7.97 2.44 -9.99
CA TYR A 104 -8.36 3.78 -10.38
C TYR A 104 -9.54 3.75 -11.37
N VAL A 105 -10.54 4.57 -11.11
CA VAL A 105 -11.71 4.76 -11.99
C VAL A 105 -11.89 6.23 -12.35
N ALA A 106 -12.03 6.54 -13.64
CA ALA A 106 -12.37 7.88 -14.08
C ALA A 106 -13.84 8.19 -13.74
N PRO A 107 -14.20 9.43 -13.35
CA PRO A 107 -13.37 10.65 -13.34
C PRO A 107 -12.71 11.01 -12.00
N GLY A 108 -12.03 10.11 -11.33
CA GLY A 108 -11.15 10.52 -10.25
C GLY A 108 -11.38 9.85 -8.90
N GLY A 109 -11.56 8.56 -8.88
CA GLY A 109 -11.66 7.79 -7.64
C GLY A 109 -10.88 6.50 -7.70
N PHE A 110 -10.72 5.87 -6.54
CA PHE A 110 -10.19 4.53 -6.41
C PHE A 110 -11.26 3.63 -5.82
N VAL A 111 -11.47 2.46 -6.41
CA VAL A 111 -12.30 1.43 -5.79
C VAL A 111 -11.51 0.72 -4.69
N TYR A 112 -12.23 0.21 -3.69
CA TYR A 112 -11.60 -0.43 -2.54
C TYR A 112 -10.91 -1.75 -2.90
N ALA A 113 -11.47 -2.53 -3.81
CA ALA A 113 -10.90 -3.81 -4.24
C ALA A 113 -11.24 -4.07 -5.73
N PRO A 114 -10.46 -4.93 -6.41
CA PRO A 114 -10.77 -5.33 -7.77
C PRO A 114 -12.19 -5.93 -7.85
N GLY A 115 -12.96 -5.53 -8.85
CA GLY A 115 -14.34 -6.02 -9.06
C GLY A 115 -15.41 -5.43 -8.13
N THR A 116 -15.07 -4.46 -7.27
CA THR A 116 -16.04 -3.78 -6.39
C THR A 116 -16.64 -2.51 -7.02
N LEU A 117 -16.50 -2.34 -8.32
CA LEU A 117 -17.23 -1.27 -9.03
C LEU A 117 -18.73 -1.48 -8.83
N PRO A 118 -19.45 -0.52 -8.25
CA PRO A 118 -20.91 -0.57 -8.28
C PRO A 118 -21.37 -0.60 -9.74
N ALA A 119 -22.36 -1.40 -10.05
CA ALA A 119 -22.97 -1.45 -11.38
C ALA A 119 -23.54 -0.07 -11.79
N ASP A 120 -23.86 0.77 -10.81
CA ASP A 120 -24.25 2.16 -10.98
C ASP A 120 -23.42 3.05 -10.05
N PRO A 121 -22.50 3.87 -10.59
CA PRO A 121 -21.72 4.84 -9.80
C PRO A 121 -22.60 5.91 -9.11
N ALA A 122 -23.82 6.11 -9.57
CA ALA A 122 -24.76 7.04 -8.97
C ALA A 122 -25.59 6.41 -7.85
N ALA A 123 -25.52 5.09 -7.64
CA ALA A 123 -26.20 4.42 -6.54
C ALA A 123 -25.73 4.99 -5.20
N GLU A 124 -26.64 5.58 -4.44
CA GLU A 124 -26.37 6.15 -3.13
C GLU A 124 -25.97 5.05 -2.13
N GLY A 125 -25.02 5.36 -1.22
CA GLY A 125 -24.65 4.52 -0.10
C GLY A 125 -23.34 3.75 -0.29
N HIS A 126 -23.39 2.43 -0.47
CA HIS A 126 -22.18 1.57 -0.44
C HIS A 126 -21.15 1.92 -1.52
N GLY A 127 -21.57 2.30 -2.71
CA GLY A 127 -20.69 2.70 -3.81
C GLY A 127 -19.86 3.95 -3.48
N ARG A 128 -20.48 4.99 -2.90
CA ARG A 128 -19.77 6.21 -2.45
C ARG A 128 -18.78 5.90 -1.33
N ALA A 129 -19.17 5.09 -0.36
CA ALA A 129 -18.29 4.69 0.73
C ALA A 129 -17.06 3.93 0.21
N CYS A 130 -17.23 3.05 -0.77
CA CYS A 130 -16.11 2.35 -1.41
C CYS A 130 -15.14 3.30 -2.11
N LEU A 131 -15.64 4.32 -2.82
CA LEU A 131 -14.80 5.31 -3.49
C LEU A 131 -14.07 6.23 -2.50
N VAL A 132 -14.75 6.71 -1.47
CA VAL A 132 -14.14 7.56 -0.43
C VAL A 132 -13.05 6.79 0.32
N ASN A 133 -13.34 5.58 0.77
CA ASN A 133 -12.35 4.74 1.45
C ASN A 133 -11.20 4.38 0.52
N GLY A 134 -11.48 4.02 -0.74
CA GLY A 134 -10.45 3.75 -1.74
C GLY A 134 -9.51 4.93 -1.93
N ALA A 135 -10.04 6.14 -2.07
CA ALA A 135 -9.24 7.36 -2.22
C ALA A 135 -8.39 7.65 -0.98
N ALA A 136 -8.94 7.51 0.23
CA ALA A 136 -8.20 7.72 1.47
C ALA A 136 -7.01 6.76 1.61
N PHE A 137 -7.23 5.47 1.34
CA PHE A 137 -6.15 4.48 1.35
C PHE A 137 -5.11 4.72 0.25
N ALA A 138 -5.55 5.13 -0.96
CA ALA A 138 -4.63 5.48 -2.04
C ALA A 138 -3.72 6.66 -1.65
N LEU A 139 -4.26 7.73 -1.08
CA LEU A 139 -3.49 8.88 -0.62
C LEU A 139 -2.47 8.49 0.46
N ASN A 140 -2.85 7.65 1.42
CA ASN A 140 -1.92 7.15 2.42
C ASN A 140 -0.82 6.28 1.79
N THR A 141 -1.16 5.41 0.85
CA THR A 141 -0.17 4.61 0.11
C THR A 141 0.85 5.51 -0.61
N LEU A 142 0.38 6.55 -1.30
CA LEU A 142 1.26 7.53 -1.97
C LEU A 142 2.14 8.29 -0.97
N ARG A 143 1.61 8.64 0.19
CA ARG A 143 2.37 9.31 1.26
C ARG A 143 3.53 8.43 1.76
N TYR A 144 3.28 7.15 2.05
CA TYR A 144 4.33 6.24 2.49
C TYR A 144 5.35 5.96 1.39
N TRP A 145 4.92 5.79 0.14
CA TRP A 145 5.84 5.69 -0.98
C TRP A 145 6.74 6.93 -1.08
N ALA A 146 6.17 8.14 -1.02
CA ALA A 146 6.94 9.38 -1.07
C ALA A 146 7.90 9.54 0.13
N ALA A 147 7.65 8.88 1.26
CA ALA A 147 8.56 8.91 2.39
C ALA A 147 9.92 8.25 2.09
N ILE A 148 9.94 7.22 1.23
CA ILE A 148 11.15 6.46 0.89
C ILE A 148 11.66 6.70 -0.54
N ASP A 149 10.82 7.23 -1.43
CA ASP A 149 11.19 7.53 -2.82
C ASP A 149 11.50 9.02 -2.98
N PRO A 150 12.80 9.40 -3.16
CA PRO A 150 13.15 10.81 -3.34
C PRO A 150 12.48 11.46 -4.54
N LEU A 151 12.26 10.72 -5.64
CA LEU A 151 11.56 11.26 -6.80
C LEU A 151 10.10 11.56 -6.46
N ALA A 152 9.39 10.64 -5.81
CA ALA A 152 8.00 10.85 -5.39
C ALA A 152 7.85 12.00 -4.38
N ARG A 153 8.85 12.17 -3.51
CA ARG A 153 8.87 13.25 -2.51
C ARG A 153 9.00 14.62 -3.13
N HIS A 154 9.83 14.77 -4.17
CA HIS A 154 10.19 16.08 -4.74
C HIS A 154 9.44 16.38 -6.04
N ASP A 155 9.05 15.37 -6.79
CA ASP A 155 8.33 15.49 -8.05
C ASP A 155 7.37 14.31 -8.24
N LEU A 156 6.26 14.34 -7.51
CA LEU A 156 5.25 13.29 -7.59
C LEU A 156 4.70 13.08 -9.02
N PRO A 157 4.46 14.13 -9.84
CA PRO A 157 4.07 13.95 -11.23
C PRO A 157 5.08 13.13 -12.05
N ALA A 158 6.38 13.44 -11.95
CA ALA A 158 7.42 12.69 -12.65
C ALA A 158 7.54 11.25 -12.13
N ALA A 159 7.39 11.05 -10.81
CA ALA A 159 7.39 9.72 -10.21
C ALA A 159 6.20 8.87 -10.68
N LEU A 160 5.00 9.45 -10.78
CA LEU A 160 3.81 8.79 -11.34
C LEU A 160 3.98 8.46 -12.82
N ASP A 161 4.60 9.35 -13.59
CA ASP A 161 4.97 9.08 -14.98
C ASP A 161 5.92 7.88 -15.09
N GLY A 162 6.91 7.81 -14.20
CA GLY A 162 7.88 6.72 -14.15
C GLY A 162 7.27 5.34 -13.83
N VAL A 163 6.13 5.30 -13.14
CA VAL A 163 5.38 4.05 -12.86
C VAL A 163 4.24 3.79 -13.85
N GLY A 164 4.19 4.53 -14.97
CA GLY A 164 3.20 4.30 -16.01
C GLY A 164 1.82 4.92 -15.75
N ALA A 165 1.71 5.77 -14.73
CA ALA A 165 0.46 6.46 -14.39
C ALA A 165 0.22 7.74 -15.24
N LYS A 166 0.87 7.82 -16.41
CA LYS A 166 0.76 8.96 -17.34
C LYS A 166 -0.68 9.26 -17.73
N GLY A 167 -1.04 10.52 -17.65
CA GLY A 167 -2.33 11.01 -18.12
C GLY A 167 -3.42 11.12 -17.06
N ILE A 168 -3.23 10.54 -15.87
CA ILE A 168 -4.25 10.59 -14.82
C ILE A 168 -4.41 12.00 -14.26
N LEU A 169 -3.29 12.74 -14.12
CA LEU A 169 -3.32 14.13 -13.67
C LEU A 169 -3.64 15.14 -14.79
N LYS A 170 -3.54 14.75 -16.08
CA LYS A 170 -3.80 15.65 -17.21
C LYS A 170 -5.28 15.72 -17.62
N GLY A 171 -6.13 14.79 -17.16
CA GLY A 171 -7.55 14.77 -17.48
C GLY A 171 -8.41 15.80 -16.75
N GLN A 172 -7.85 16.60 -15.86
CA GLN A 172 -8.61 17.59 -15.07
C GLN A 172 -8.51 19.03 -15.61
N GLY A 173 -7.89 19.24 -16.76
CA GLY A 173 -7.65 20.57 -17.34
C GLY A 173 -8.45 20.91 -18.59
N ALA A 174 -9.44 20.12 -19.00
CA ALA A 174 -10.25 20.37 -20.18
C ALA A 174 -11.74 20.08 -19.90
N ALA A 175 -12.39 21.00 -19.24
CA ALA A 175 -13.84 21.22 -19.28
C ALA A 175 -14.12 22.71 -19.14
#